data_14a436ae8d0fc34cd857cf45ab5c8612
#
_entry.id   14a436ae8d0fc34cd857cf45ab5c8612
#
_cell.length_a   1.000
_cell.length_b   1.000
_cell.length_c   1.000
_cell.angle_alpha   90.00
_cell.angle_beta   90.00
_cell.angle_gamma   90.00
#
_symmetry.space_group_name_H-M   'P 1'
#
loop_
_entity.id
_entity.type
_entity.pdbx_description
1 polymer ?
#
loop_
_entity_poly.entity_id
_entity_poly.type
_entity_poly.pdbx_seq_one_letter_code
_entity_poly.pdbx_strand_id
1 'polypeptide(L)'
;MSNMNLNVGIKGLKRGTSISDISVPEALRNRKKVGLEWFDDALGGDGFVPSSVMMLTGTPGAGKTTLLLQLADAITKAGHIALYNTGEESLYQVKMVAERLGLRADFVVGQDTLVPELLAHADFLRAANPGKQVFILQDSLQTLDDGKWKDGANSMTPVRATEMLTDWAKSNYGCIIFIGQVTKSGDFAGKQTILHAVDVRGQLFIDEEKKSDTYGERIFEVTKNRFGCSGRSYILGINRNGLYEKGTF
;
A
#
# COMPACT_ATOMS: atom_id res chain seq x y z
N MET A 1 -4.94 -15.25 21.62
CA MET A 1 -5.74 -14.36 20.76
C MET A 1 -5.37 -12.94 21.14
N SER A 2 -4.54 -12.25 20.36
CA SER A 2 -4.23 -10.85 20.63
C SER A 2 -5.45 -10.07 20.12
N ASN A 3 -6.19 -9.44 21.02
CA ASN A 3 -7.21 -8.49 20.68
C ASN A 3 -6.52 -7.30 20.00
N MET A 4 -6.69 -7.17 18.69
CA MET A 4 -6.38 -5.94 17.97
C MET A 4 -7.25 -4.84 18.57
N ASN A 5 -6.66 -4.00 19.40
CA ASN A 5 -7.34 -2.84 19.95
C ASN A 5 -7.34 -1.73 18.90
N LEU A 6 -8.14 -1.90 17.85
CA LEU A 6 -8.42 -0.85 16.87
C LEU A 6 -9.29 0.23 17.55
N ASN A 7 -8.70 0.98 18.46
CA ASN A 7 -9.37 2.06 19.18
C ASN A 7 -9.52 3.31 18.29
N VAL A 8 -10.03 3.11 17.07
CA VAL A 8 -10.50 4.22 16.24
C VAL A 8 -11.97 4.49 16.56
N GLY A 9 -12.26 4.60 17.85
CA GLY A 9 -13.60 4.94 18.31
C GLY A 9 -13.94 6.39 18.01
N ILE A 10 -15.16 6.64 17.56
CA ILE A 10 -15.72 7.99 17.48
C ILE A 10 -15.72 8.55 18.90
N LYS A 11 -14.94 9.61 19.16
CA LYS A 11 -14.92 10.25 20.48
C LYS A 11 -16.31 10.74 20.85
N GLY A 12 -16.80 10.31 22.01
CA GLY A 12 -18.13 10.72 22.50
C GLY A 12 -19.30 9.88 21.98
N LEU A 13 -19.06 8.78 21.26
CA LEU A 13 -20.12 7.86 20.84
C LEU A 13 -20.85 7.28 22.06
N LYS A 14 -22.15 7.49 22.13
CA LYS A 14 -23.01 6.93 23.19
C LYS A 14 -23.37 5.49 22.85
N ARG A 15 -23.49 4.62 23.88
CA ARG A 15 -24.02 3.26 23.67
C ARG A 15 -25.45 3.35 23.13
N GLY A 16 -25.74 2.57 22.08
CA GLY A 16 -27.06 2.57 21.42
C GLY A 16 -27.22 3.62 20.32
N THR A 17 -26.15 4.33 19.93
CA THR A 17 -26.19 5.23 18.75
C THR A 17 -26.57 4.42 17.51
N SER A 18 -27.57 4.90 16.76
CA SER A 18 -27.95 4.31 15.47
C SER A 18 -26.92 4.63 14.41
N ILE A 19 -26.78 3.74 13.41
CA ILE A 19 -25.91 3.99 12.25
C ILE A 19 -26.30 5.27 11.48
N SER A 20 -27.58 5.59 11.45
CA SER A 20 -28.12 6.81 10.82
C SER A 20 -27.68 8.10 11.51
N ASP A 21 -27.33 8.02 12.80
CA ASP A 21 -26.88 9.18 13.59
C ASP A 21 -25.37 9.43 13.45
N ILE A 22 -24.65 8.54 12.74
CA ILE A 22 -23.23 8.66 12.53
C ILE A 22 -22.95 9.49 11.26
N SER A 23 -22.38 10.68 11.46
CA SER A 23 -21.92 11.48 10.35
C SER A 23 -20.54 11.01 9.88
N VAL A 24 -20.43 10.63 8.61
CA VAL A 24 -19.15 10.27 7.99
C VAL A 24 -18.35 11.53 7.70
N PRO A 25 -17.12 11.66 8.22
CA PRO A 25 -16.26 12.78 7.92
C PRO A 25 -16.08 12.99 6.42
N GLU A 26 -16.06 14.25 5.97
CA GLU A 26 -15.87 14.58 4.55
C GLU A 26 -14.57 14.01 3.98
N ALA A 27 -13.50 14.00 4.79
CA ALA A 27 -12.21 13.41 4.42
C ALA A 27 -12.35 11.94 3.95
N LEU A 28 -13.25 11.16 4.54
CA LEU A 28 -13.48 9.76 4.15
C LEU A 28 -14.37 9.61 2.91
N ARG A 29 -15.16 10.63 2.57
CA ARG A 29 -16.00 10.63 1.36
C ARG A 29 -15.21 10.95 0.10
N ASN A 30 -14.14 11.74 0.25
CA ASN A 30 -13.30 12.20 -0.84
C ASN A 30 -12.22 11.18 -1.19
N ARG A 31 -12.58 10.16 -1.99
CA ARG A 31 -11.63 9.17 -2.49
C ARG A 31 -10.49 9.83 -3.25
N LYS A 32 -9.32 9.20 -3.24
CA LYS A 32 -8.08 9.72 -3.81
C LYS A 32 -7.59 8.82 -4.93
N LYS A 33 -7.73 9.32 -6.16
CA LYS A 33 -7.12 8.65 -7.32
C LYS A 33 -5.60 8.76 -7.24
N VAL A 34 -4.92 7.67 -7.54
CA VAL A 34 -3.45 7.68 -7.62
C VAL A 34 -2.96 8.20 -8.96
N GLY A 35 -3.84 8.28 -9.97
CA GLY A 35 -3.52 8.79 -11.30
C GLY A 35 -2.93 7.74 -12.25
N LEU A 36 -3.03 6.46 -11.92
CA LEU A 36 -2.72 5.33 -12.79
C LEU A 36 -4.06 4.64 -13.09
N GLU A 37 -4.63 4.92 -14.29
CA GLU A 37 -6.04 4.63 -14.62
C GLU A 37 -6.44 3.17 -14.35
N TRP A 38 -5.68 2.20 -14.85
CA TRP A 38 -5.98 0.78 -14.65
C TRP A 38 -5.92 0.38 -13.17
N PHE A 39 -5.04 1.02 -12.39
CA PHE A 39 -4.91 0.74 -10.96
C PHE A 39 -6.07 1.36 -10.16
N ASP A 40 -6.47 2.59 -10.49
CA ASP A 40 -7.65 3.23 -9.92
C ASP A 40 -8.92 2.44 -10.27
N ASP A 41 -9.03 1.93 -11.52
CA ASP A 41 -10.14 1.08 -11.95
C ASP A 41 -10.17 -0.25 -11.21
N ALA A 42 -9.02 -0.87 -10.95
CA ALA A 42 -8.91 -2.08 -10.14
C ALA A 42 -9.43 -1.88 -8.70
N LEU A 43 -9.38 -0.65 -8.19
CA LEU A 43 -9.92 -0.28 -6.88
C LEU A 43 -11.42 0.12 -6.94
N GLY A 44 -12.04 0.09 -8.11
CA GLY A 44 -13.44 0.44 -8.34
C GLY A 44 -13.65 1.79 -9.02
N GLY A 45 -12.60 2.39 -9.59
CA GLY A 45 -12.65 3.59 -10.42
C GLY A 45 -12.47 4.92 -9.67
N ASP A 46 -12.74 4.94 -8.37
CA ASP A 46 -12.68 6.18 -7.56
C ASP A 46 -11.37 6.33 -6.77
N GLY A 47 -10.48 5.34 -6.84
CA GLY A 47 -9.22 5.31 -6.11
C GLY A 47 -9.36 4.93 -4.62
N PHE A 48 -8.39 5.32 -3.81
CA PHE A 48 -8.33 4.99 -2.38
C PHE A 48 -9.35 5.76 -1.54
N VAL A 49 -9.98 5.05 -0.59
CA VAL A 49 -10.62 5.70 0.55
C VAL A 49 -9.51 6.15 1.51
N PRO A 50 -9.45 7.43 1.93
CA PRO A 50 -8.55 7.86 3.00
C PRO A 50 -8.67 6.96 4.23
N SER A 51 -7.59 6.71 4.92
CA SER A 51 -7.46 5.71 6.00
C SER A 51 -7.28 4.26 5.55
N SER A 52 -7.19 3.98 4.24
CA SER A 52 -7.01 2.62 3.74
C SER A 52 -5.56 2.16 3.81
N VAL A 53 -5.40 0.90 4.17
CA VAL A 53 -4.12 0.19 4.14
C VAL A 53 -4.21 -0.93 3.11
N MET A 54 -3.32 -0.88 2.12
CA MET A 54 -3.21 -1.89 1.08
C MET A 54 -1.93 -2.70 1.24
N MET A 55 -2.05 -4.00 1.14
CA MET A 55 -0.92 -4.90 0.99
C MET A 55 -0.81 -5.35 -0.47
N LEU A 56 0.37 -5.16 -1.06
CA LEU A 56 0.74 -5.65 -2.38
C LEU A 56 1.60 -6.90 -2.21
N THR A 57 1.13 -8.02 -2.70
CA THR A 57 1.86 -9.30 -2.70
C THR A 57 2.17 -9.75 -4.13
N GLY A 58 2.96 -10.81 -4.29
CA GLY A 58 3.20 -11.40 -5.59
C GLY A 58 4.55 -12.06 -5.71
N THR A 59 4.74 -12.83 -6.79
CA THR A 59 5.95 -13.62 -7.03
C THR A 59 7.20 -12.74 -7.15
N PRO A 60 8.39 -13.25 -6.78
CA PRO A 60 9.65 -12.57 -7.06
C PRO A 60 9.77 -12.25 -8.57
N GLY A 61 10.28 -11.06 -8.90
CA GLY A 61 10.44 -10.64 -10.30
C GLY A 61 9.15 -10.21 -11.02
N ALA A 62 7.98 -10.28 -10.40
CA ALA A 62 6.73 -9.81 -11.03
C ALA A 62 6.69 -8.28 -11.27
N GLY A 63 7.49 -7.48 -10.53
CA GLY A 63 7.57 -6.04 -10.71
C GLY A 63 6.94 -5.21 -9.60
N LYS A 64 6.82 -5.76 -8.38
CA LYS A 64 6.21 -5.05 -7.24
C LYS A 64 6.87 -3.71 -6.91
N THR A 65 8.21 -3.69 -6.76
CA THR A 65 9.00 -2.47 -6.56
C THR A 65 8.80 -1.47 -7.71
N THR A 66 8.79 -1.96 -8.97
CA THR A 66 8.51 -1.14 -10.15
C THR A 66 7.13 -0.49 -10.06
N LEU A 67 6.09 -1.27 -9.72
CA LEU A 67 4.75 -0.74 -9.52
C LEU A 67 4.70 0.30 -8.41
N LEU A 68 5.35 0.04 -7.28
CA LEU A 68 5.35 0.96 -6.15
C LEU A 68 6.01 2.30 -6.51
N LEU A 69 7.10 2.28 -7.27
CA LEU A 69 7.74 3.51 -7.78
C LEU A 69 6.87 4.25 -8.80
N GLN A 70 6.19 3.53 -9.70
CA GLN A 70 5.25 4.15 -10.64
C GLN A 70 4.05 4.77 -9.90
N LEU A 71 3.58 4.14 -8.82
CA LEU A 71 2.55 4.72 -7.96
C LEU A 71 3.05 5.98 -7.24
N ALA A 72 4.30 6.01 -6.76
CA ALA A 72 4.87 7.20 -6.14
C ALA A 72 4.88 8.40 -7.11
N ASP A 73 5.30 8.17 -8.35
CA ASP A 73 5.31 9.18 -9.42
C ASP A 73 3.88 9.64 -9.75
N ALA A 74 2.95 8.71 -9.94
CA ALA A 74 1.56 9.00 -10.31
C ALA A 74 0.82 9.77 -9.20
N ILE A 75 0.93 9.32 -7.94
CA ILE A 75 0.36 9.98 -6.75
C ILE A 75 0.85 11.42 -6.64
N THR A 76 2.14 11.65 -6.87
CA THR A 76 2.72 13.00 -6.80
C THR A 76 2.22 13.88 -7.95
N LYS A 77 2.11 13.34 -9.16
CA LYS A 77 1.49 14.03 -10.32
C LYS A 77 0.02 14.35 -10.10
N ALA A 78 -0.69 13.50 -9.36
CA ALA A 78 -2.09 13.76 -8.98
C ALA A 78 -2.24 14.83 -7.89
N GLY A 79 -1.13 15.44 -7.41
CA GLY A 79 -1.13 16.53 -6.45
C GLY A 79 -1.11 16.08 -4.98
N HIS A 80 -0.88 14.80 -4.72
CA HIS A 80 -0.74 14.22 -3.38
C HIS A 80 0.72 14.13 -2.97
N ILE A 81 0.99 13.75 -1.74
CA ILE A 81 2.33 13.50 -1.22
C ILE A 81 2.57 11.99 -1.20
N ALA A 82 3.60 11.54 -1.92
CA ALA A 82 4.07 10.17 -1.86
C ALA A 82 5.40 10.11 -1.10
N LEU A 83 5.42 9.36 0.00
CA LEU A 83 6.64 8.98 0.72
C LEU A 83 6.98 7.54 0.34
N TYR A 84 7.92 7.35 -0.56
CA TYR A 84 8.48 6.04 -0.90
C TYR A 84 9.58 5.70 0.10
N ASN A 85 9.33 4.72 0.95
CA ASN A 85 10.27 4.27 1.97
C ASN A 85 10.78 2.86 1.65
N THR A 86 12.09 2.67 1.68
CA THR A 86 12.73 1.38 1.41
C THR A 86 13.73 1.01 2.50
N GLY A 87 13.73 -0.26 2.88
CA GLY A 87 14.77 -0.83 3.73
C GLY A 87 15.62 -1.89 3.00
N GLU A 88 15.34 -2.12 1.71
CA GLU A 88 16.04 -3.14 0.90
C GLU A 88 17.07 -2.53 -0.04
N GLU A 89 16.80 -1.36 -0.61
CA GLU A 89 17.65 -0.72 -1.60
C GLU A 89 18.21 0.61 -1.08
N SER A 90 19.41 0.97 -1.54
CA SER A 90 19.95 2.31 -1.30
C SER A 90 19.18 3.36 -2.11
N LEU A 91 19.11 4.59 -1.63
CA LEU A 91 18.44 5.68 -2.35
C LEU A 91 19.11 5.96 -3.71
N TYR A 92 20.39 5.64 -3.89
CA TYR A 92 21.05 5.70 -5.18
C TYR A 92 20.48 4.68 -6.17
N GLN A 93 20.23 3.44 -5.73
CA GLN A 93 19.61 2.40 -6.56
C GLN A 93 18.16 2.80 -6.91
N VAL A 94 17.40 3.28 -5.94
CA VAL A 94 16.04 3.82 -6.16
C VAL A 94 16.08 4.92 -7.22
N LYS A 95 17.01 5.87 -7.12
CA LYS A 95 17.16 6.94 -8.10
C LYS A 95 17.49 6.41 -9.49
N MET A 96 18.43 5.48 -9.61
CA MET A 96 18.77 4.84 -10.89
C MET A 96 17.55 4.14 -11.53
N VAL A 97 16.76 3.44 -10.74
CA VAL A 97 15.55 2.77 -11.23
C VAL A 97 14.52 3.81 -11.66
N ALA A 98 14.29 4.87 -10.88
CA ALA A 98 13.36 5.96 -11.22
C ALA A 98 13.75 6.64 -12.55
N GLU A 99 15.05 6.89 -12.78
CA GLU A 99 15.57 7.44 -14.04
C GLU A 99 15.35 6.48 -15.21
N ARG A 100 15.65 5.20 -15.04
CA ARG A 100 15.42 4.15 -16.06
C ARG A 100 13.93 4.06 -16.44
N LEU A 101 13.03 4.17 -15.47
CA LEU A 101 11.59 4.15 -15.66
C LEU A 101 11.06 5.46 -16.27
N GLY A 102 11.88 6.52 -16.33
CA GLY A 102 11.47 7.83 -16.81
C GLY A 102 10.51 8.56 -15.86
N LEU A 103 10.55 8.25 -14.57
CA LEU A 103 9.73 8.91 -13.54
C LEU A 103 10.24 10.35 -13.36
N ARG A 104 9.33 11.31 -13.31
CA ARG A 104 9.68 12.74 -13.32
C ARG A 104 9.06 13.53 -12.17
N ALA A 105 8.15 12.94 -11.40
CA ALA A 105 7.59 13.61 -10.25
C ALA A 105 8.60 13.65 -9.10
N ASP A 106 8.55 14.69 -8.32
CA ASP A 106 9.42 14.90 -7.16
C ASP A 106 8.80 14.28 -5.91
N PHE A 107 8.68 12.94 -5.90
CA PHE A 107 8.20 12.22 -4.73
C PHE A 107 9.27 12.13 -3.64
N VAL A 108 8.84 12.10 -2.39
CA VAL A 108 9.73 12.01 -1.23
C VAL A 108 10.25 10.57 -1.07
N VAL A 109 11.52 10.43 -0.70
CA VAL A 109 12.15 9.13 -0.44
C VAL A 109 12.65 9.05 1.00
N GLY A 110 12.56 7.85 1.61
CA GLY A 110 13.02 7.55 2.96
C GLY A 110 13.71 6.19 3.04
N GLN A 111 14.52 6.02 4.09
CA GLN A 111 15.15 4.76 4.49
C GLN A 111 14.90 4.47 5.98
N ASP A 112 13.74 4.86 6.47
CA ASP A 112 13.34 4.63 7.86
C ASP A 112 13.08 3.14 8.06
N THR A 113 13.82 2.51 8.95
CA THR A 113 13.64 1.09 9.33
C THR A 113 12.83 0.92 10.60
N LEU A 114 12.67 1.99 11.41
CA LEU A 114 11.82 2.01 12.58
C LEU A 114 10.45 2.59 12.23
N VAL A 115 9.37 1.85 12.53
CA VAL A 115 8.01 2.33 12.27
C VAL A 115 7.72 3.69 12.91
N PRO A 116 8.12 3.97 14.17
CA PRO A 116 7.94 5.30 14.75
C PRO A 116 8.61 6.43 13.97
N GLU A 117 9.80 6.21 13.41
CA GLU A 117 10.52 7.19 12.59
C GLU A 117 9.81 7.43 11.26
N LEU A 118 9.41 6.35 10.56
CA LEU A 118 8.63 6.44 9.35
C LEU A 118 7.32 7.23 9.55
N LEU A 119 6.62 6.97 10.66
CA LEU A 119 5.37 7.68 10.96
C LEU A 119 5.62 9.15 11.34
N ALA A 120 6.70 9.46 12.05
CA ALA A 120 7.11 10.84 12.32
C ALA A 120 7.47 11.59 11.04
N HIS A 121 8.14 10.92 10.06
CA HIS A 121 8.43 11.47 8.74
C HIS A 121 7.11 11.78 7.98
N ALA A 122 6.16 10.86 7.98
CA ALA A 122 4.85 11.07 7.36
C ALA A 122 4.06 12.23 8.03
N ASP A 123 4.13 12.36 9.37
CA ASP A 123 3.51 13.47 10.10
C ASP A 123 4.15 14.81 9.76
N PHE A 124 5.47 14.86 9.63
CA PHE A 124 6.18 16.06 9.15
C PHE A 124 5.69 16.47 7.75
N LEU A 125 5.61 15.52 6.81
CA LEU A 125 5.13 15.80 5.46
C LEU A 125 3.68 16.28 5.45
N ARG A 126 2.82 15.68 6.28
CA ARG A 126 1.43 16.07 6.43
C ARG A 126 1.29 17.50 6.97
N ALA A 127 2.08 17.85 7.98
CA ALA A 127 2.08 19.19 8.56
C ALA A 127 2.60 20.26 7.58
N ALA A 128 3.63 19.90 6.78
CA ALA A 128 4.20 20.80 5.77
C ALA A 128 3.31 20.99 4.53
N ASN A 129 2.31 20.12 4.31
CA ASN A 129 1.46 20.10 3.13
C ASN A 129 -0.03 20.05 3.51
N PRO A 130 -0.59 21.06 4.16
CA PRO A 130 -1.98 21.05 4.59
C PRO A 130 -2.92 20.90 3.39
N GLY A 131 -3.94 20.06 3.55
CA GLY A 131 -4.94 19.77 2.51
C GLY A 131 -4.53 18.73 1.46
N LYS A 132 -3.26 18.31 1.41
CA LYS A 132 -2.83 17.22 0.54
C LYS A 132 -2.93 15.87 1.26
N GLN A 133 -3.29 14.83 0.49
CA GLN A 133 -3.28 13.46 0.97
C GLN A 133 -1.85 12.94 1.06
N VAL A 134 -1.49 12.31 2.18
CA VAL A 134 -0.20 11.61 2.32
C VAL A 134 -0.40 10.12 2.05
N PHE A 135 0.45 9.57 1.19
CA PHE A 135 0.60 8.15 0.92
C PHE A 135 1.97 7.68 1.39
N ILE A 136 2.00 6.65 2.21
CA ILE A 136 3.23 5.92 2.55
C ILE A 136 3.31 4.69 1.65
N LEU A 137 4.41 4.56 0.92
CA LEU A 137 4.72 3.45 0.02
C LEU A 137 5.93 2.71 0.57
N GLN A 138 5.71 1.55 1.22
CA GLN A 138 6.75 0.83 1.95
C GLN A 138 7.26 -0.39 1.19
N ASP A 139 8.54 -0.44 0.89
CA ASP A 139 9.24 -1.57 0.27
C ASP A 139 10.36 -2.11 1.18
N SER A 140 10.17 -3.20 1.90
CA SER A 140 8.96 -3.97 2.16
C SER A 140 8.56 -3.91 3.63
N LEU A 141 7.41 -4.49 4.00
CA LEU A 141 6.98 -4.59 5.40
C LEU A 141 8.01 -5.29 6.28
N GLN A 142 8.71 -6.29 5.72
CA GLN A 142 9.67 -7.13 6.44
C GLN A 142 10.94 -6.39 6.88
N THR A 143 11.22 -5.23 6.30
CA THR A 143 12.37 -4.39 6.66
C THR A 143 12.08 -3.45 7.83
N LEU A 144 10.83 -3.37 8.28
CA LEU A 144 10.43 -2.51 9.38
C LEU A 144 10.57 -3.21 10.73
N ASP A 145 11.09 -2.47 11.71
CA ASP A 145 11.10 -2.81 13.12
C ASP A 145 10.11 -1.92 13.87
N ASP A 146 9.37 -2.50 14.81
CA ASP A 146 8.43 -1.77 15.65
C ASP A 146 9.10 -1.03 16.84
N GLY A 147 10.41 -1.16 16.98
CA GLY A 147 11.20 -0.55 18.07
C GLY A 147 10.93 -1.10 19.46
N LYS A 148 10.19 -2.20 19.57
CA LYS A 148 9.72 -2.72 20.86
C LYS A 148 10.77 -3.56 21.60
N TRP A 149 11.71 -4.14 20.86
CA TRP A 149 12.69 -5.08 21.40
C TRP A 149 14.12 -4.60 21.11
N LYS A 150 14.97 -4.61 22.14
CA LYS A 150 16.38 -4.20 22.00
C LYS A 150 17.20 -5.16 21.13
N ASP A 151 16.76 -6.41 21.01
CA ASP A 151 17.46 -7.46 20.25
C ASP A 151 16.98 -7.55 18.79
N GLY A 152 16.21 -6.55 18.31
CA GLY A 152 15.74 -6.45 16.93
C GLY A 152 14.43 -7.18 16.63
N ALA A 153 14.13 -7.36 15.35
CA ALA A 153 12.87 -7.89 14.86
C ALA A 153 12.66 -9.37 15.21
N ASN A 154 11.43 -9.75 15.49
CA ASN A 154 11.00 -11.13 15.70
C ASN A 154 9.79 -11.48 14.81
N SER A 155 9.31 -12.75 14.90
CA SER A 155 8.20 -13.22 14.06
C SER A 155 6.87 -12.46 14.24
N MET A 156 6.73 -11.65 15.27
CA MET A 156 5.56 -10.79 15.53
C MET A 156 5.78 -9.34 15.07
N THR A 157 7.01 -8.94 14.78
CA THR A 157 7.33 -7.56 14.35
C THR A 157 6.50 -7.12 13.14
N PRO A 158 6.35 -7.89 12.04
CA PRO A 158 5.53 -7.46 10.92
C PRO A 158 4.05 -7.28 11.28
N VAL A 159 3.52 -8.04 12.25
CA VAL A 159 2.14 -7.87 12.72
C VAL A 159 1.99 -6.55 13.44
N ARG A 160 2.89 -6.26 14.40
CA ARG A 160 2.85 -5.00 15.17
C ARG A 160 3.14 -3.79 14.28
N ALA A 161 4.08 -3.91 13.33
CA ALA A 161 4.32 -2.87 12.33
C ALA A 161 3.03 -2.57 11.53
N THR A 162 2.32 -3.60 11.07
CA THR A 162 1.05 -3.44 10.36
C THR A 162 -0.01 -2.78 11.25
N GLU A 163 -0.08 -3.14 12.53
CA GLU A 163 -1.00 -2.51 13.50
C GLU A 163 -0.70 -1.01 13.63
N MET A 164 0.58 -0.65 13.87
CA MET A 164 1.00 0.76 13.99
C MET A 164 0.70 1.57 12.73
N LEU A 165 1.02 1.02 11.56
CA LEU A 165 0.72 1.64 10.27
C LEU A 165 -0.79 1.84 10.08
N THR A 166 -1.60 0.84 10.42
CA THR A 166 -3.05 0.89 10.32
C THR A 166 -3.65 1.93 11.27
N ASP A 167 -3.17 1.98 12.51
CA ASP A 167 -3.63 2.96 13.50
C ASP A 167 -3.29 4.39 13.07
N TRP A 168 -2.10 4.59 12.52
CA TRP A 168 -1.71 5.90 11.97
C TRP A 168 -2.61 6.30 10.78
N ALA A 169 -2.81 5.38 9.82
CA ALA A 169 -3.63 5.65 8.65
C ALA A 169 -5.05 6.07 9.05
N LYS A 170 -5.66 5.35 9.99
CA LYS A 170 -7.01 5.64 10.47
C LYS A 170 -7.11 6.91 11.29
N SER A 171 -6.11 7.21 12.10
CA SER A 171 -6.09 8.42 12.95
C SER A 171 -5.82 9.69 12.16
N ASN A 172 -5.11 9.59 11.05
CA ASN A 172 -4.63 10.73 10.26
C ASN A 172 -5.26 10.83 8.86
N TYR A 173 -6.20 9.94 8.52
CA TYR A 173 -6.76 9.80 7.19
C TYR A 173 -5.68 9.54 6.11
N GLY A 174 -4.53 8.96 6.49
CA GLY A 174 -3.46 8.61 5.57
C GLY A 174 -3.80 7.40 4.72
N CYS A 175 -3.09 7.21 3.61
CA CYS A 175 -3.16 6.00 2.80
C CYS A 175 -1.80 5.29 2.85
N ILE A 176 -1.82 3.97 2.96
CA ILE A 176 -0.59 3.19 3.03
C ILE A 176 -0.66 2.04 2.02
N ILE A 177 0.42 1.85 1.27
CA ILE A 177 0.63 0.70 0.42
C ILE A 177 1.97 0.08 0.80
N PHE A 178 1.97 -1.18 1.21
CA PHE A 178 3.22 -1.86 1.50
C PHE A 178 3.35 -3.18 0.75
N ILE A 179 4.57 -3.53 0.39
CA ILE A 179 4.89 -4.83 -0.19
C ILE A 179 5.00 -5.86 0.94
N GLY A 180 4.21 -6.94 0.81
CA GLY A 180 4.32 -8.13 1.63
C GLY A 180 5.03 -9.25 0.86
N GLN A 181 6.03 -9.88 1.47
CA GLN A 181 6.71 -11.02 0.83
C GLN A 181 5.82 -12.26 0.83
N VAL A 182 5.93 -13.05 -0.22
CA VAL A 182 5.26 -14.33 -0.38
C VAL A 182 6.29 -15.47 -0.37
N THR A 183 5.83 -16.67 -0.02
CA THR A 183 6.60 -17.89 -0.17
C THR A 183 6.79 -18.25 -1.66
N LYS A 184 7.62 -19.24 -1.96
CA LYS A 184 7.80 -19.75 -3.33
C LYS A 184 6.50 -20.31 -3.93
N SER A 185 5.56 -20.75 -3.08
CA SER A 185 4.22 -21.21 -3.50
C SER A 185 3.24 -20.07 -3.80
N GLY A 186 3.66 -18.80 -3.67
CA GLY A 186 2.78 -17.64 -3.87
C GLY A 186 1.95 -17.26 -2.65
N ASP A 187 1.99 -18.06 -1.57
CA ASP A 187 1.29 -17.75 -0.34
C ASP A 187 2.01 -16.63 0.44
N PHE A 188 1.25 -15.82 1.16
CA PHE A 188 1.83 -14.79 2.01
C PHE A 188 2.73 -15.42 3.09
N ALA A 189 4.01 -15.00 3.11
CA ALA A 189 5.02 -15.52 4.03
C ALA A 189 4.84 -15.06 5.49
N GLY A 190 3.92 -14.12 5.74
CA GLY A 190 3.61 -13.58 7.07
C GLY A 190 2.45 -14.27 7.74
N LYS A 191 2.07 -13.76 8.92
CA LYS A 191 0.94 -14.29 9.66
C LYS A 191 -0.39 -13.90 9.01
N GLN A 192 -1.36 -14.81 9.00
CA GLN A 192 -2.73 -14.58 8.50
C GLN A 192 -3.38 -13.31 9.13
N THR A 193 -2.98 -12.95 10.35
CA THR A 193 -3.43 -11.74 11.04
C THR A 193 -3.22 -10.47 10.19
N ILE A 194 -2.10 -10.38 9.45
CA ILE A 194 -1.81 -9.24 8.58
C ILE A 194 -2.84 -9.15 7.43
N LEU A 195 -3.21 -10.29 6.83
CA LEU A 195 -4.22 -10.35 5.77
C LEU A 195 -5.59 -9.84 6.24
N HIS A 196 -5.92 -10.08 7.51
CA HIS A 196 -7.16 -9.58 8.10
C HIS A 196 -7.10 -8.10 8.46
N ALA A 197 -5.92 -7.59 8.82
CA ALA A 197 -5.73 -6.20 9.23
C ALA A 197 -5.90 -5.21 8.08
N VAL A 198 -5.38 -5.53 6.89
CA VAL A 198 -5.42 -4.63 5.73
C VAL A 198 -6.81 -4.49 5.13
N ASP A 199 -7.10 -3.35 4.55
CA ASP A 199 -8.39 -3.04 3.92
C ASP A 199 -8.43 -3.53 2.47
N VAL A 200 -7.30 -3.45 1.77
CA VAL A 200 -7.14 -3.84 0.37
C VAL A 200 -5.99 -4.83 0.23
N ARG A 201 -6.16 -5.83 -0.60
CA ARG A 201 -5.10 -6.76 -1.01
C ARG A 201 -5.00 -6.80 -2.51
N GLY A 202 -3.84 -6.41 -3.04
CA GLY A 202 -3.46 -6.59 -4.44
C GLY A 202 -2.45 -7.71 -4.58
N GLN A 203 -2.54 -8.44 -5.67
CA GLN A 203 -1.57 -9.45 -6.07
C GLN A 203 -1.01 -9.13 -7.44
N LEU A 204 0.32 -9.21 -7.58
CA LEU A 204 1.02 -9.06 -8.85
C LEU A 204 1.88 -10.31 -9.06
N PHE A 205 1.54 -11.13 -10.03
CA PHE A 205 2.22 -12.39 -10.29
C PHE A 205 2.40 -12.64 -11.78
N ILE A 206 3.28 -13.57 -12.13
CA ILE A 206 3.41 -14.08 -13.48
C ILE A 206 2.56 -15.35 -13.56
N ASP A 207 1.69 -15.43 -14.55
CA ASP A 207 0.89 -16.63 -14.76
C ASP A 207 1.78 -17.77 -15.32
N GLU A 208 1.98 -18.80 -14.50
CA GLU A 208 2.80 -19.97 -14.84
C GLU A 208 1.95 -21.17 -15.24
N GLU A 209 0.62 -21.03 -15.34
CA GLU A 209 -0.26 -22.12 -15.74
C GLU A 209 -0.24 -22.30 -17.26
N LYS A 210 0.44 -23.35 -17.73
CA LYS A 210 0.68 -23.64 -19.16
C LYS A 210 -0.57 -23.74 -20.04
N LYS A 211 -1.74 -23.96 -19.44
CA LYS A 211 -3.02 -24.06 -20.17
C LYS A 211 -3.83 -22.76 -20.11
N SER A 212 -3.35 -21.77 -19.40
CA SER A 212 -3.99 -20.46 -19.33
C SER A 212 -3.73 -19.66 -20.59
N ASP A 213 -4.73 -18.90 -21.02
CA ASP A 213 -4.62 -17.95 -22.15
C ASP A 213 -3.65 -16.80 -21.82
N THR A 214 -3.34 -16.62 -20.54
CA THR A 214 -2.43 -15.59 -20.03
C THR A 214 -1.06 -16.13 -19.61
N TYR A 215 -0.71 -17.36 -20.02
CA TYR A 215 0.56 -17.97 -19.68
C TYR A 215 1.77 -17.06 -19.98
N GLY A 216 2.60 -16.82 -18.97
CA GLY A 216 3.78 -15.95 -19.05
C GLY A 216 3.49 -14.46 -18.92
N GLU A 217 2.23 -14.03 -18.90
CA GLU A 217 1.85 -12.64 -18.67
C GLU A 217 1.90 -12.28 -17.18
N ARG A 218 2.03 -11.00 -16.89
CA ARG A 218 1.87 -10.48 -15.54
C ARG A 218 0.42 -10.15 -15.28
N ILE A 219 -0.08 -10.67 -14.17
CA ILE A 219 -1.46 -10.44 -13.75
C ILE A 219 -1.44 -9.60 -12.48
N PHE A 220 -2.21 -8.52 -12.50
CA PHE A 220 -2.55 -7.78 -11.30
C PHE A 220 -4.02 -7.97 -10.98
N GLU A 221 -4.32 -8.31 -9.74
CA GLU A 221 -5.70 -8.46 -9.26
C GLU A 221 -5.88 -7.89 -7.86
N VAL A 222 -7.07 -7.39 -7.57
CA VAL A 222 -7.51 -7.00 -6.23
C VAL A 222 -8.35 -8.11 -5.65
N THR A 223 -7.78 -8.88 -4.73
CA THR A 223 -8.42 -10.06 -4.11
C THR A 223 -9.24 -9.72 -2.87
N LYS A 224 -9.04 -8.52 -2.31
CA LYS A 224 -9.81 -7.97 -1.18
C LYS A 224 -9.91 -6.47 -1.32
N ASN A 225 -11.13 -5.94 -1.19
CA ASN A 225 -11.35 -4.49 -1.07
C ASN A 225 -12.57 -4.25 -0.17
N ARG A 226 -12.34 -3.70 1.03
CA ARG A 226 -13.42 -3.40 1.98
C ARG A 226 -14.32 -2.24 1.52
N PHE A 227 -13.83 -1.39 0.63
CA PHE A 227 -14.48 -0.14 0.27
C PHE A 227 -14.87 -0.05 -1.21
N GLY A 228 -14.68 -1.12 -1.97
CA GLY A 228 -14.95 -1.12 -3.41
C GLY A 228 -15.05 -2.52 -3.99
N CYS A 229 -15.01 -2.58 -5.32
CA CYS A 229 -15.03 -3.83 -6.05
C CYS A 229 -13.72 -4.61 -5.87
N SER A 230 -13.80 -5.92 -6.05
CA SER A 230 -12.68 -6.84 -6.13
C SER A 230 -12.96 -7.88 -7.21
N GLY A 231 -11.93 -8.62 -7.65
CA GLY A 231 -12.09 -9.69 -8.62
C GLY A 231 -11.93 -9.28 -10.08
N ARG A 232 -11.58 -8.01 -10.37
CA ARG A 232 -11.14 -7.62 -11.70
C ARG A 232 -9.64 -7.86 -11.83
N SER A 233 -9.22 -8.50 -12.93
CA SER A 233 -7.83 -8.83 -13.21
C SER A 233 -7.33 -8.06 -14.43
N TYR A 234 -6.08 -7.62 -14.38
CA TYR A 234 -5.40 -6.85 -15.41
C TYR A 234 -4.19 -7.62 -15.93
N ILE A 235 -4.10 -7.75 -17.24
CA ILE A 235 -2.91 -8.24 -17.91
C ILE A 235 -1.95 -7.08 -18.08
N LEU A 236 -0.75 -7.20 -17.53
CA LEU A 236 0.27 -6.18 -17.57
C LEU A 236 1.48 -6.61 -18.40
N GLY A 237 1.93 -5.73 -19.26
CA GLY A 237 3.26 -5.81 -19.87
C GLY A 237 4.30 -5.12 -19.01
N ILE A 238 5.58 -5.43 -19.25
CA ILE A 238 6.72 -4.70 -18.69
C ILE A 238 7.70 -4.34 -19.79
N ASN A 239 8.20 -3.13 -19.75
CA ASN A 239 9.25 -2.64 -20.64
C ASN A 239 10.25 -1.76 -19.86
N ARG A 240 11.14 -1.06 -20.55
CA ARG A 240 12.12 -0.18 -19.89
C ARG A 240 11.47 0.92 -19.05
N ASN A 241 10.25 1.34 -19.38
CA ASN A 241 9.52 2.40 -18.69
C ASN A 241 8.61 1.85 -17.56
N GLY A 242 8.65 0.55 -17.30
CA GLY A 242 7.90 -0.10 -16.23
C GLY A 242 6.71 -0.93 -16.70
N LEU A 243 5.74 -1.09 -15.83
CA LEU A 243 4.51 -1.82 -16.07
C LEU A 243 3.50 -0.95 -16.82
N TYR A 244 2.77 -1.57 -17.72
CA TYR A 244 1.67 -0.95 -18.48
C TYR A 244 0.54 -1.96 -18.71
N GLU A 245 -0.66 -1.46 -18.81
CA GLU A 245 -1.84 -2.29 -19.11
C GLU A 245 -1.80 -2.82 -20.55
N LYS A 246 -2.10 -4.10 -20.71
CA LYS A 246 -2.33 -4.78 -22.01
C LYS A 246 -3.80 -5.11 -22.23
N GLY A 247 -4.55 -5.31 -21.16
CA GLY A 247 -5.96 -5.66 -21.19
C GLY A 247 -6.49 -6.12 -19.83
N THR A 248 -7.77 -6.46 -19.80
CA THR A 248 -8.51 -6.96 -18.62
C THR A 248 -9.24 -8.25 -18.97
N PHE A 249 -9.57 -9.06 -17.97
CA PHE A 249 -10.43 -10.25 -18.09
C PHE A 249 -11.21 -10.52 -16.79
#